data_84ef852195bea9c80214b522940d6bde
#
_entry.id   84ef852195bea9c80214b522940d6bde
#
_cell.length_a   1.000
_cell.length_b   1.000
_cell.length_c   1.000
_cell.angle_alpha   90.00
_cell.angle_beta   90.00
_cell.angle_gamma   90.00
#
_symmetry.space_group_name_H-M   'P 1'
#
loop_
_entity.id
_entity.type
_entity.pdbx_description
1 polymer ?
#
loop_
_entity_poly.entity_id
_entity_poly.type
_entity_poly.pdbx_seq_one_letter_code
_entity_poly.pdbx_strand_id
1 'polypeptide(L)'
;MQAMKNLVLLRHGESIWNKENRFTGWTDIDLSEKGIKEAKAAAQILKREGFLFDVAYTSVLKRAIRTLWIVMDEMDLLWIPVYRSWRLNERHYGALQGLNKSETAEKFGEKQVLIWRRSYDTRPPALEETDERYPGLDPRYKGLDAKDLP
;
A
#
# COMPACT_ATOMS: atom_id res chain seq x y z
N MET A 1 -10.42 35.30 5.39
CA MET A 1 -9.20 34.44 5.53
C MET A 1 -9.49 33.07 4.96
N GLN A 2 -8.64 32.61 4.07
CA GLN A 2 -8.72 31.23 3.59
C GLN A 2 -8.24 30.31 4.72
N ALA A 3 -9.05 29.35 5.14
CA ALA A 3 -8.64 28.37 6.13
C ALA A 3 -7.48 27.53 5.57
N MET A 4 -6.41 27.41 6.35
CA MET A 4 -5.26 26.60 5.98
C MET A 4 -5.68 25.12 6.01
N LYS A 5 -5.44 24.42 4.91
CA LYS A 5 -5.67 22.97 4.79
C LYS A 5 -4.37 22.21 5.02
N ASN A 6 -4.41 21.25 5.90
CA ASN A 6 -3.26 20.37 6.17
C ASN A 6 -3.47 19.03 5.50
N LEU A 7 -2.44 18.56 4.79
CA LEU A 7 -2.38 17.22 4.22
C LEU A 7 -1.26 16.44 4.91
N VAL A 8 -1.59 15.29 5.48
CA VAL A 8 -0.62 14.36 6.03
C VAL A 8 -0.60 13.10 5.17
N LEU A 9 0.56 12.71 4.71
CA LEU A 9 0.80 11.47 3.98
C LEU A 9 1.50 10.49 4.90
N LEU A 10 0.85 9.37 5.19
CA LEU A 10 1.35 8.32 6.06
C LEU A 10 1.50 7.03 5.27
N ARG A 11 2.70 6.44 5.30
CA ARG A 11 2.92 5.10 4.76
C ARG A 11 2.47 4.06 5.79
N HIS A 12 1.92 2.93 5.32
CA HIS A 12 1.62 1.78 6.18
C HIS A 12 2.86 1.25 6.89
N GLY A 13 2.67 0.63 8.05
CA GLY A 13 3.72 -0.06 8.79
C GLY A 13 4.31 -1.25 8.00
N GLU A 14 5.40 -1.83 8.51
CA GLU A 14 6.01 -3.01 7.91
C GLU A 14 4.96 -4.12 7.68
N SER A 15 4.89 -4.63 6.46
CA SER A 15 4.09 -5.82 6.14
C SER A 15 4.92 -7.10 6.33
N ILE A 16 4.25 -8.25 6.40
CA ILE A 16 4.91 -9.56 6.49
C ILE A 16 5.88 -9.75 5.32
N TRP A 17 5.48 -9.38 4.09
CA TRP A 17 6.36 -9.50 2.92
C TRP A 17 7.44 -8.43 2.83
N ASN A 18 7.27 -7.25 3.48
CA ASN A 18 8.39 -6.33 3.65
C ASN A 18 9.50 -6.97 4.50
N LYS A 19 9.12 -7.63 5.60
CA LYS A 19 10.04 -8.37 6.47
C LYS A 19 10.74 -9.51 5.72
N GLU A 20 10.03 -10.20 4.83
CA GLU A 20 10.56 -11.30 4.02
C GLU A 20 11.31 -10.83 2.75
N ASN A 21 11.42 -9.52 2.52
CA ASN A 21 12.03 -8.91 1.34
C ASN A 21 11.40 -9.40 0.02
N ARG A 22 10.08 -9.46 -0.03
CA ARG A 22 9.30 -9.89 -1.20
C ARG A 22 8.58 -8.73 -1.86
N PHE A 23 8.40 -8.81 -3.18
CA PHE A 23 7.53 -7.90 -3.92
C PHE A 23 6.08 -8.10 -3.50
N THR A 24 5.40 -7.06 -3.05
CA THR A 24 4.02 -7.13 -2.56
C THR A 24 3.01 -6.61 -3.57
N GLY A 25 3.13 -5.36 -3.99
CA GLY A 25 2.21 -4.72 -4.94
C GLY A 25 0.77 -4.77 -4.47
N TRP A 26 -0.11 -5.38 -5.26
CA TRP A 26 -1.53 -5.52 -4.93
C TRP A 26 -1.88 -6.81 -4.19
N THR A 27 -0.92 -7.67 -3.93
CA THR A 27 -1.14 -8.82 -3.05
C THR A 27 -1.50 -8.32 -1.65
N ASP A 28 -2.58 -8.83 -1.08
CA ASP A 28 -3.20 -8.29 0.14
C ASP A 28 -2.56 -8.86 1.41
N ILE A 29 -1.30 -8.52 1.61
CA ILE A 29 -0.50 -8.95 2.76
C ILE A 29 -0.74 -8.01 3.95
N ASP A 30 -0.91 -8.58 5.12
CA ASP A 30 -1.14 -7.86 6.37
C ASP A 30 0.15 -7.28 6.95
N LEU A 31 -0.01 -6.44 7.98
CA LEU A 31 1.08 -5.91 8.78
C LEU A 31 1.77 -7.03 9.58
N SER A 32 3.08 -6.88 9.76
CA SER A 32 3.81 -7.63 10.78
C SER A 32 3.52 -7.05 12.18
N GLU A 33 3.91 -7.76 13.24
CA GLU A 33 3.84 -7.22 14.61
C GLU A 33 4.60 -5.90 14.76
N LYS A 34 5.73 -5.78 14.09
CA LYS A 34 6.51 -4.53 14.03
C LYS A 34 5.71 -3.43 13.34
N GLY A 35 5.05 -3.73 12.21
CA GLY A 35 4.22 -2.77 11.49
C GLY A 35 3.05 -2.23 12.31
N ILE A 36 2.46 -3.07 13.16
CA ILE A 36 1.42 -2.64 14.13
C ILE A 36 2.01 -1.64 15.14
N LYS A 37 3.20 -1.93 15.68
CA LYS A 37 3.90 -1.02 16.61
C LYS A 37 4.27 0.29 15.94
N GLU A 38 4.72 0.25 14.70
CA GLU A 38 5.03 1.44 13.90
C GLU A 38 3.80 2.32 13.67
N ALA A 39 2.65 1.72 13.35
CA ALA A 39 1.40 2.45 13.20
C ALA A 39 0.97 3.15 14.50
N LYS A 40 1.09 2.48 15.64
CA LYS A 40 0.83 3.07 16.96
C LYS A 40 1.79 4.22 17.27
N ALA A 41 3.07 4.03 17.00
CA ALA A 41 4.08 5.07 17.21
C ALA A 41 3.82 6.30 16.33
N ALA A 42 3.46 6.12 15.07
CA ALA A 42 3.08 7.20 14.17
C ALA A 42 1.87 7.98 14.70
N ALA A 43 0.84 7.29 15.19
CA ALA A 43 -0.33 7.91 15.79
C ALA A 43 0.03 8.76 17.01
N GLN A 44 0.93 8.28 17.87
CA GLN A 44 1.39 9.03 19.04
C GLN A 44 2.16 10.29 18.64
N ILE A 45 2.96 10.23 17.58
CA ILE A 45 3.65 11.41 17.04
C ILE A 45 2.63 12.43 16.53
N LEU A 46 1.67 12.00 15.71
CA LEU A 46 0.63 12.88 15.16
C LEU A 46 -0.18 13.56 16.28
N LYS A 47 -0.54 12.80 17.31
CA LYS A 47 -1.27 13.30 18.46
C LYS A 47 -0.46 14.33 19.26
N ARG A 48 0.81 14.03 19.52
CA ARG A 48 1.74 14.92 20.24
C ARG A 48 1.96 16.23 19.48
N GLU A 49 2.08 16.18 18.16
CA GLU A 49 2.26 17.35 17.31
C GLU A 49 0.95 18.13 17.09
N GLY A 50 -0.16 17.73 17.70
CA GLY A 50 -1.44 18.44 17.66
C GLY A 50 -2.23 18.30 16.36
N PHE A 51 -1.94 17.29 15.55
CA PHE A 51 -2.74 17.06 14.35
C PHE A 51 -4.14 16.57 14.69
N LEU A 52 -5.12 17.15 14.00
CA LEU A 52 -6.51 16.71 13.99
C LEU A 52 -6.93 16.50 12.53
N PHE A 53 -7.74 15.49 12.27
CA PHE A 53 -8.17 15.16 10.93
C PHE A 53 -9.69 15.19 10.81
N ASP A 54 -10.17 15.73 9.70
CA ASP A 54 -11.60 15.80 9.37
C ASP A 54 -12.03 14.63 8.47
N VAL A 55 -11.09 14.05 7.74
CA VAL A 55 -11.33 12.98 6.76
C VAL A 55 -10.06 12.17 6.55
N ALA A 56 -10.23 10.89 6.26
CA ALA A 56 -9.13 10.00 5.89
C ALA A 56 -9.38 9.32 4.55
N TYR A 57 -8.31 9.12 3.81
CA TYR A 57 -8.27 8.36 2.57
C TYR A 57 -7.29 7.20 2.71
N THR A 58 -7.66 6.04 2.20
CA THR A 58 -6.81 4.86 2.20
C THR A 58 -7.01 4.04 0.93
N SER A 59 -6.13 3.06 0.71
CA SER A 59 -6.27 2.09 -0.36
C SER A 59 -7.27 0.99 -0.01
N VAL A 60 -7.40 0.00 -0.87
CA VAL A 60 -8.18 -1.22 -0.61
C VAL A 60 -7.32 -2.38 -0.12
N LEU A 61 -6.04 -2.11 0.19
CA LEU A 61 -5.10 -3.11 0.71
C LEU A 61 -5.14 -3.15 2.24
N LYS A 62 -5.22 -4.35 2.79
CA LYS A 62 -5.37 -4.62 4.23
C LYS A 62 -4.31 -3.90 5.08
N ARG A 63 -3.05 -3.93 4.68
CA ARG A 63 -1.97 -3.27 5.42
C ARG A 63 -2.16 -1.76 5.57
N ALA A 64 -2.69 -1.09 4.55
CA ALA A 64 -2.98 0.33 4.59
C ALA A 64 -4.23 0.63 5.43
N ILE A 65 -5.30 -0.14 5.24
CA ILE A 65 -6.54 -0.01 6.01
C ILE A 65 -6.27 -0.26 7.50
N ARG A 66 -5.54 -1.30 7.84
CA ARG A 66 -5.22 -1.62 9.24
C ARG A 66 -4.34 -0.56 9.88
N THR A 67 -3.35 -0.01 9.15
CA THR A 67 -2.55 1.12 9.62
C THR A 67 -3.44 2.31 9.96
N LEU A 68 -4.38 2.66 9.06
CA LEU A 68 -5.34 3.73 9.31
C LEU A 68 -6.23 3.46 10.52
N TRP A 69 -6.75 2.25 10.66
CA TRP A 69 -7.58 1.89 11.82
C TRP A 69 -6.84 2.05 13.13
N ILE A 70 -5.57 1.64 13.18
CA ILE A 70 -4.73 1.80 14.37
C ILE A 70 -4.55 3.29 14.68
N VAL A 71 -4.25 4.10 13.67
CA VAL A 71 -4.06 5.54 13.86
C VAL A 71 -5.34 6.21 14.33
N MET A 72 -6.48 5.90 13.74
CA MET A 72 -7.77 6.45 14.13
C MET A 72 -8.16 6.05 15.55
N ASP A 73 -7.91 4.81 15.94
CA ASP A 73 -8.16 4.31 17.29
C ASP A 73 -7.28 5.02 18.33
N GLU A 74 -5.98 5.08 18.11
CA GLU A 74 -5.02 5.73 19.01
C GLU A 74 -5.26 7.25 19.15
N MET A 75 -5.79 7.90 18.12
CA MET A 75 -6.10 9.33 18.10
C MET A 75 -7.54 9.65 18.53
N ASP A 76 -8.35 8.64 18.84
CA ASP A 76 -9.78 8.79 19.15
C ASP A 76 -10.56 9.49 18.02
N LEU A 77 -10.27 9.10 16.78
CA LEU A 77 -10.86 9.65 15.55
C LEU A 77 -11.65 8.61 14.75
N LEU A 78 -12.18 7.58 15.39
CA LEU A 78 -12.93 6.50 14.71
C LEU A 78 -14.18 7.02 13.97
N TRP A 79 -14.69 8.18 14.34
CA TRP A 79 -15.90 8.79 13.81
C TRP A 79 -15.72 9.55 12.50
N ILE A 80 -14.49 9.88 12.10
CA ILE A 80 -14.27 10.67 10.88
C ILE A 80 -14.60 9.85 9.62
N PRO A 81 -15.07 10.49 8.53
CA PRO A 81 -15.29 9.83 7.26
C PRO A 81 -14.01 9.18 6.71
N VAL A 82 -14.13 7.98 6.17
CA VAL A 82 -13.04 7.25 5.52
C VAL A 82 -13.44 6.89 4.10
N TYR A 83 -12.59 7.26 3.14
CA TYR A 83 -12.76 6.92 1.73
C TYR A 83 -11.67 5.97 1.28
N ARG A 84 -12.06 4.87 0.63
CA ARG A 84 -11.14 3.87 0.07
C ARG A 84 -11.10 4.00 -1.44
N SER A 85 -9.89 3.92 -2.00
CA SER A 85 -9.71 3.95 -3.44
C SER A 85 -8.56 3.03 -3.84
N TRP A 86 -8.78 2.19 -4.85
CA TRP A 86 -7.71 1.38 -5.45
C TRP A 86 -6.59 2.25 -6.05
N ARG A 87 -6.89 3.50 -6.41
CA ARG A 87 -5.88 4.46 -6.91
C ARG A 87 -4.82 4.81 -5.88
N LEU A 88 -5.07 4.53 -4.61
CA LEU A 88 -4.11 4.68 -3.52
C LEU A 88 -3.35 3.37 -3.21
N ASN A 89 -3.60 2.30 -3.94
CA ASN A 89 -2.82 1.09 -3.83
C ASN A 89 -1.35 1.36 -4.14
N GLU A 90 -0.48 0.53 -3.59
CA GLU A 90 0.91 0.44 -4.01
C GLU A 90 0.99 0.14 -5.50
N ARG A 91 2.12 0.50 -6.13
CA ARG A 91 2.43 0.07 -7.50
C ARG A 91 2.21 -1.42 -7.66
N HIS A 92 1.57 -1.82 -8.74
CA HIS A 92 1.46 -3.23 -9.11
C HIS A 92 2.81 -3.72 -9.67
N TYR A 93 3.28 -4.86 -9.21
CA TYR A 93 4.55 -5.44 -9.65
C TYR A 93 4.38 -6.60 -10.65
N GLY A 94 3.18 -6.80 -11.19
CA GLY A 94 2.92 -7.83 -12.19
C GLY A 94 3.36 -9.22 -11.71
N ALA A 95 4.03 -9.94 -12.57
CA ALA A 95 4.52 -11.29 -12.28
C ALA A 95 5.64 -11.33 -11.21
N LEU A 96 6.21 -10.18 -10.82
CA LEU A 96 7.20 -10.13 -9.74
C LEU A 96 6.58 -10.30 -8.35
N GLN A 97 5.27 -10.10 -8.20
CA GLN A 97 4.59 -10.21 -6.91
C GLN A 97 4.82 -11.60 -6.28
N GLY A 98 5.24 -11.61 -5.03
CA GLY A 98 5.59 -12.80 -4.28
C GLY A 98 7.03 -13.26 -4.40
N LEU A 99 7.79 -12.78 -5.39
CA LEU A 99 9.20 -13.11 -5.54
C LEU A 99 10.06 -12.39 -4.50
N ASN A 100 11.14 -13.03 -4.07
CA ASN A 100 12.16 -12.41 -3.25
C ASN A 100 12.96 -11.39 -4.07
N LYS A 101 13.16 -10.19 -3.52
CA LYS A 101 13.82 -9.10 -4.25
C LYS A 101 15.30 -9.37 -4.54
N SER A 102 16.02 -9.99 -3.61
CA SER A 102 17.44 -10.32 -3.79
C SER A 102 17.62 -11.40 -4.85
N GLU A 103 16.85 -12.47 -4.77
CA GLU A 103 16.89 -13.56 -5.77
C GLU A 103 16.49 -13.06 -7.17
N THR A 104 15.52 -12.14 -7.23
CA THR A 104 15.12 -11.50 -8.49
C THR A 104 16.25 -10.64 -9.05
N ALA A 105 16.97 -9.90 -8.20
CA ALA A 105 18.14 -9.12 -8.62
C ALA A 105 19.30 -9.99 -9.10
N GLU A 106 19.53 -11.14 -8.48
CA GLU A 106 20.51 -12.12 -8.94
C GLU A 106 20.16 -12.67 -10.33
N LYS A 107 18.87 -12.94 -10.57
CA LYS A 107 18.39 -13.52 -11.84
C LYS A 107 18.35 -12.50 -12.99
N PHE A 108 17.89 -11.28 -12.76
CA PHE A 108 17.66 -10.28 -13.80
C PHE A 108 18.64 -9.10 -13.77
N GLY A 109 19.51 -9.03 -12.79
CA GLY A 109 20.42 -7.92 -12.53
C GLY A 109 19.78 -6.79 -11.69
N GLU A 110 20.56 -6.21 -10.80
CA GLU A 110 20.12 -5.13 -9.91
C GLU A 110 19.57 -3.92 -10.67
N LYS A 111 20.22 -3.55 -11.77
CA LYS A 111 19.81 -2.41 -12.61
C LYS A 111 18.42 -2.61 -13.19
N GLN A 112 18.12 -3.79 -13.73
CA GLN A 112 16.81 -4.10 -14.29
C GLN A 112 15.73 -4.10 -13.21
N VAL A 113 16.00 -4.69 -12.07
CA VAL A 113 15.05 -4.71 -10.92
C VAL A 113 14.81 -3.30 -10.40
N LEU A 114 15.84 -2.46 -10.34
CA LEU A 114 15.68 -1.06 -9.94
C LEU A 114 14.78 -0.28 -10.91
N ILE A 115 14.92 -0.51 -12.22
CA ILE A 115 14.05 0.07 -13.24
C ILE A 115 12.59 -0.34 -13.00
N TRP A 116 12.29 -1.62 -12.83
CA TRP A 116 10.94 -2.09 -12.54
C TRP A 116 10.35 -1.52 -11.25
N ARG A 117 11.19 -1.25 -10.25
CA ARG A 117 10.76 -0.70 -8.96
C ARG A 117 10.54 0.80 -8.97
N ARG A 118 11.24 1.55 -9.81
CA ARG A 118 11.34 3.02 -9.69
C ARG A 118 10.96 3.78 -10.96
N SER A 119 11.02 3.16 -12.14
CA SER A 119 10.63 3.83 -13.37
C SER A 119 9.14 4.21 -13.35
N TYR A 120 8.82 5.36 -13.93
CA TYR A 120 7.43 5.79 -14.10
C TYR A 120 6.73 5.02 -15.22
N ASP A 121 7.41 4.77 -16.31
CA ASP A 121 6.86 4.26 -17.57
C ASP A 121 7.22 2.80 -17.88
N THR A 122 8.26 2.25 -17.26
CA THR A 122 8.68 0.87 -17.48
C THR A 122 7.91 -0.07 -16.56
N ARG A 123 7.02 -0.87 -17.16
CA ARG A 123 6.22 -1.86 -16.43
C ARG A 123 7.04 -3.10 -16.07
N PRO A 124 6.80 -3.70 -14.91
CA PRO A 124 7.27 -5.06 -14.62
C PRO A 124 6.66 -6.09 -15.58
N PRO A 125 7.19 -7.33 -15.63
CA PRO A 125 6.56 -8.41 -16.40
C PRO A 125 5.08 -8.57 -16.04
N ALA A 126 4.22 -8.64 -17.07
CA ALA A 126 2.77 -8.75 -16.87
C ALA A 126 2.37 -10.11 -16.28
N LEU A 127 1.25 -10.12 -15.56
CA LEU A 127 0.55 -11.35 -15.19
C LEU A 127 -0.31 -11.83 -16.37
N GLU A 128 -0.45 -13.13 -16.50
CA GLU A 128 -1.47 -13.74 -17.35
C GLU A 128 -2.85 -13.53 -16.70
N GLU A 129 -3.90 -13.33 -17.52
CA GLU A 129 -5.26 -13.12 -17.02
C GLU A 129 -5.81 -14.33 -16.23
N THR A 130 -5.22 -15.50 -16.42
CA THR A 130 -5.54 -16.75 -15.70
C THR A 130 -4.78 -16.91 -14.38
N ASP A 131 -3.79 -16.06 -14.11
CA ASP A 131 -3.04 -16.10 -12.85
C ASP A 131 -3.94 -15.68 -11.69
N GLU A 132 -3.90 -16.44 -10.59
CA GLU A 132 -4.72 -16.15 -9.40
C GLU A 132 -4.48 -14.76 -8.79
N ARG A 133 -3.32 -14.16 -9.07
CA ARG A 133 -2.94 -12.82 -8.63
C ARG A 133 -3.47 -11.72 -9.53
N TYR A 134 -4.08 -12.09 -10.69
CA TYR A 134 -4.59 -11.10 -11.63
C TYR A 134 -5.78 -10.33 -11.02
N PRO A 135 -5.72 -8.99 -10.96
CA PRO A 135 -6.74 -8.19 -10.26
C PRO A 135 -8.13 -8.30 -10.86
N GLY A 136 -8.25 -8.65 -12.15
CA GLY A 136 -9.54 -8.87 -12.80
C GLY A 136 -10.37 -10.00 -12.20
N LEU A 137 -9.73 -10.92 -11.45
CA LEU A 137 -10.39 -12.02 -10.75
C LEU A 137 -10.78 -11.66 -9.30
N ASP A 138 -10.33 -10.52 -8.80
CA ASP A 138 -10.56 -10.10 -7.43
C ASP A 138 -11.84 -9.24 -7.33
N PRO A 139 -12.81 -9.62 -6.47
CA PRO A 139 -14.06 -8.87 -6.30
C PRO A 139 -13.89 -7.41 -5.88
N ARG A 140 -12.76 -7.06 -5.25
CA ARG A 140 -12.45 -5.67 -4.86
C ARG A 140 -12.28 -4.74 -6.05
N TYR A 141 -11.92 -5.28 -7.20
CA TYR A 141 -11.68 -4.54 -8.44
C TYR A 141 -12.78 -4.78 -9.49
N LYS A 142 -13.87 -5.41 -9.08
CA LYS A 142 -15.05 -5.63 -9.94
C LYS A 142 -15.60 -4.28 -10.40
N GLY A 143 -15.70 -4.11 -11.69
CA GLY A 143 -16.19 -2.86 -12.30
C GLY A 143 -15.09 -1.89 -12.73
N LEU A 144 -13.81 -2.25 -12.56
CA LEU A 144 -12.73 -1.53 -13.23
C LEU A 144 -12.71 -1.88 -14.72
N ASP A 145 -12.50 -0.85 -15.54
CA ASP A 145 -12.25 -1.07 -16.98
C ASP A 145 -10.93 -1.83 -17.18
N ALA A 146 -10.85 -2.63 -18.24
CA ALA A 146 -9.62 -3.37 -18.59
C ALA A 146 -8.38 -2.46 -18.70
N LYS A 147 -8.56 -1.20 -19.12
CA LYS A 147 -7.48 -0.20 -19.21
C LYS A 147 -6.91 0.22 -17.84
N ASP A 148 -7.70 0.06 -16.76
CA ASP A 148 -7.32 0.41 -15.38
C ASP A 148 -6.74 -0.79 -14.62
N LEU A 149 -6.81 -1.99 -15.20
CA LEU A 149 -6.17 -3.18 -14.65
C LEU A 149 -4.69 -3.22 -15.05
N PRO A 150 -3.80 -3.56 -14.11
CA PRO A 150 -2.36 -3.63 -14.37
C PRO A 150 -1.95 -4.84 -15.19
#